data_67128e464bcb1db54c12dd1fa6d522b5
#
_entry.id   67128e464bcb1db54c12dd1fa6d522b5
#
_cell.length_a   1.000
_cell.length_b   1.000
_cell.length_c   1.000
_cell.angle_alpha   90.00
_cell.angle_beta   90.00
_cell.angle_gamma   90.00
#
_symmetry.space_group_name_H-M   'P 1'
#
loop_
_entity.id
_entity.type
_entity.pdbx_description
1 polymer ?
#
loop_
_entity_poly.entity_id
_entity_poly.type
_entity_poly.pdbx_seq_one_letter_code
_entity_poly.pdbx_strand_id
1 'polypeptide(L)'
;MISDRERAAFEAGIKLGALYHQWVGTPVSRESAGSLERAIENAHIQQPYVTEISVGLDRDAMIPNSFGYCELAGLMLNVEMTVRVNQAACHASLSREGEYPMMRIEWIDEESEVSRP
;
A
#
# COMPACT_ATOMS: atom_id res chain seq x y z
N MET A 1 -5.69 1.31 -27.80
CA MET A 1 -6.64 1.57 -26.72
C MET A 1 -6.11 1.02 -25.40
N ILE A 2 -6.28 1.76 -24.31
CA ILE A 2 -5.81 1.34 -22.99
C ILE A 2 -6.84 0.40 -22.40
N SER A 3 -6.38 -0.76 -21.93
CA SER A 3 -7.25 -1.77 -21.31
C SER A 3 -7.54 -1.44 -19.85
N ASP A 4 -8.58 -2.07 -19.29
CA ASP A 4 -8.87 -1.94 -17.86
C ASP A 4 -7.76 -2.54 -17.01
N ARG A 5 -7.09 -3.58 -17.51
CA ARG A 5 -5.93 -4.18 -16.82
C ARG A 5 -4.78 -3.17 -16.71
N GLU A 6 -4.50 -2.47 -17.79
CA GLU A 6 -3.47 -1.44 -17.79
C GLU A 6 -3.83 -0.29 -16.85
N ARG A 7 -5.09 0.11 -16.86
CA ARG A 7 -5.57 1.19 -15.98
C ARG A 7 -5.50 0.78 -14.51
N ALA A 8 -5.87 -0.46 -14.20
CA ALA A 8 -5.80 -0.96 -12.84
C ALA A 8 -4.34 -0.98 -12.33
N ALA A 9 -3.41 -1.44 -13.15
CA ALA A 9 -1.99 -1.44 -12.81
C ALA A 9 -1.47 -0.02 -12.58
N PHE A 10 -1.85 0.91 -13.44
CA PHE A 10 -1.45 2.30 -13.36
C PHE A 10 -1.96 2.93 -12.06
N GLU A 11 -3.25 2.73 -11.75
CA GLU A 11 -3.85 3.25 -10.53
C GLU A 11 -3.21 2.66 -9.27
N ALA A 12 -2.89 1.37 -9.29
CA ALA A 12 -2.23 0.73 -8.15
C ALA A 12 -0.88 1.38 -7.87
N GLY A 13 -0.09 1.65 -8.91
CA GLY A 13 1.21 2.32 -8.75
C GLY A 13 1.07 3.73 -8.22
N ILE A 14 0.10 4.49 -8.73
CA ILE A 14 -0.17 5.84 -8.24
C ILE A 14 -0.52 5.80 -6.75
N LYS A 15 -1.42 4.91 -6.36
CA LYS A 15 -1.89 4.82 -4.97
C LYS A 15 -0.76 4.42 -4.02
N LEU A 16 0.06 3.45 -4.40
CA LEU A 16 1.19 3.04 -3.55
C LEU A 16 2.23 4.17 -3.44
N GLY A 17 2.53 4.85 -4.54
CA GLY A 17 3.47 5.96 -4.53
C GLY A 17 2.98 7.12 -3.68
N ALA A 18 1.69 7.44 -3.79
CA ALA A 18 1.08 8.50 -2.98
C ALA A 18 1.13 8.16 -1.50
N LEU A 19 0.82 6.91 -1.13
CA LEU A 19 0.90 6.45 0.25
C LEU A 19 2.32 6.60 0.79
N TYR A 20 3.30 6.15 0.03
CA TYR A 20 4.70 6.24 0.42
C TYR A 20 5.09 7.69 0.73
N HIS A 21 4.81 8.61 -0.18
CA HIS A 21 5.17 10.01 -0.02
C HIS A 21 4.41 10.70 1.11
N GLN A 22 3.19 10.29 1.34
CA GLN A 22 2.36 10.92 2.37
C GLN A 22 2.80 10.56 3.78
N TRP A 23 3.21 9.32 4.01
CA TRP A 23 3.41 8.81 5.37
C TRP A 23 4.86 8.69 5.80
N VAL A 24 5.81 8.54 4.88
CA VAL A 24 7.23 8.48 5.23
C VAL A 24 7.61 9.80 5.92
N GLY A 25 8.32 9.68 7.05
CA GLY A 25 8.68 10.82 7.88
C GLY A 25 7.77 11.05 9.07
N THR A 26 6.62 10.35 9.12
CA THR A 26 5.69 10.47 10.25
C THR A 26 6.34 9.95 11.53
N PRO A 27 6.23 10.68 12.65
CA PRO A 27 6.70 10.16 13.94
C PRO A 27 5.95 8.90 14.32
N VAL A 28 6.68 7.87 14.73
CA VAL A 28 6.10 6.58 15.09
C VAL A 28 6.94 5.91 16.18
N SER A 29 6.28 5.12 17.01
CA SER A 29 6.94 4.27 18.01
C SER A 29 6.32 2.88 17.92
N ARG A 30 6.91 1.90 18.61
CA ARG A 30 6.33 0.57 18.66
C ARG A 30 4.93 0.62 19.26
N GLU A 31 4.72 1.50 20.25
CA GLU A 31 3.42 1.65 20.90
C GLU A 31 2.37 2.29 19.98
N SER A 32 2.78 3.22 19.12
CA SER A 32 1.85 3.92 18.23
C SER A 32 1.70 3.26 16.86
N ALA A 33 2.53 2.27 16.55
CA ALA A 33 2.56 1.66 15.22
C ALA A 33 1.20 1.09 14.79
N GLY A 34 0.49 0.42 15.70
CA GLY A 34 -0.83 -0.12 15.37
C GLY A 34 -1.85 0.95 15.02
N SER A 35 -1.83 2.07 15.71
CA SER A 35 -2.72 3.20 15.40
C SER A 35 -2.38 3.82 14.06
N LEU A 36 -1.09 3.92 13.74
CA LEU A 36 -0.66 4.47 12.46
C LEU A 36 -1.03 3.54 11.30
N GLU A 37 -0.87 2.23 11.48
CA GLU A 37 -1.30 1.25 10.47
C GLU A 37 -2.77 1.45 10.12
N ARG A 38 -3.62 1.56 11.13
CA ARG A 38 -5.06 1.76 10.92
C ARG A 38 -5.37 3.12 10.29
N ALA A 39 -4.64 4.15 10.67
CA ALA A 39 -4.83 5.49 10.08
C ALA A 39 -4.50 5.47 8.60
N ILE A 40 -3.41 4.80 8.21
CA ILE A 40 -3.03 4.69 6.80
C ILE A 40 -4.09 3.89 6.03
N GLU A 41 -4.53 2.76 6.58
CA GLU A 41 -5.57 1.95 5.95
C GLU A 41 -6.86 2.75 5.75
N ASN A 42 -7.30 3.44 6.80
CA ASN A 42 -8.54 4.21 6.76
C ASN A 42 -8.46 5.38 5.79
N ALA A 43 -7.31 6.01 5.68
CA ALA A 43 -7.12 7.11 4.75
C ALA A 43 -7.19 6.64 3.30
N HIS A 44 -6.54 5.54 2.99
CA HIS A 44 -6.39 5.10 1.60
C HIS A 44 -7.54 4.26 1.09
N ILE A 45 -8.28 3.57 1.97
CA ILE A 45 -9.47 2.81 1.53
C ILE A 45 -10.56 3.72 0.96
N GLN A 46 -10.52 5.00 1.28
CA GLN A 46 -11.49 5.98 0.80
C GLN A 46 -11.20 6.45 -0.63
N GLN A 47 -10.02 6.18 -1.15
CA GLN A 47 -9.63 6.68 -2.45
C GLN A 47 -10.32 5.92 -3.57
N PRO A 48 -10.60 6.59 -4.71
CA PRO A 48 -11.20 5.92 -5.86
C PRO A 48 -10.39 4.69 -6.27
N TYR A 49 -11.09 3.64 -6.65
CA TYR A 49 -10.57 2.37 -7.15
C TYR A 49 -9.98 1.46 -6.09
N VAL A 50 -9.63 1.94 -4.89
CA VAL A 50 -9.08 1.09 -3.84
C VAL A 50 -10.20 0.26 -3.23
N THR A 51 -10.10 -1.06 -3.31
CA THR A 51 -11.12 -1.98 -2.77
C THR A 51 -10.64 -2.73 -1.53
N GLU A 52 -9.34 -2.91 -1.38
CA GLU A 52 -8.75 -3.57 -0.21
C GLU A 52 -7.40 -2.94 0.09
N ILE A 53 -7.05 -2.85 1.36
CA ILE A 53 -5.73 -2.40 1.78
C ILE A 53 -5.38 -3.02 3.12
N SER A 54 -4.12 -3.42 3.27
CA SER A 54 -3.54 -3.92 4.52
C SER A 54 -2.17 -3.28 4.69
N VAL A 55 -1.94 -2.72 5.86
CA VAL A 55 -0.69 -2.03 6.18
C VAL A 55 -0.06 -2.62 7.43
N GLY A 56 1.20 -3.04 7.32
CA GLY A 56 2.00 -3.46 8.45
C GLY A 56 3.27 -2.62 8.53
N LEU A 57 3.67 -2.26 9.73
CA LEU A 57 4.90 -1.54 9.96
C LEU A 57 5.89 -2.44 10.70
N ASP A 58 7.14 -2.45 10.24
CA ASP A 58 8.19 -3.28 10.84
C ASP A 58 8.66 -2.66 12.15
N ARG A 59 8.20 -3.21 13.28
CA ARG A 59 8.57 -2.73 14.62
C ARG A 59 10.05 -2.94 14.91
N ASP A 60 10.63 -4.00 14.38
CA ASP A 60 12.05 -4.31 14.65
C ASP A 60 13.00 -3.28 14.03
N ALA A 61 12.56 -2.60 12.99
CA ALA A 61 13.33 -1.55 12.35
C ALA A 61 13.21 -0.21 13.07
N MET A 62 12.34 -0.10 14.07
CA MET A 62 12.11 1.15 14.80
C MET A 62 13.12 1.32 15.93
N ILE A 63 14.12 2.17 15.69
CA ILE A 63 15.13 2.50 16.69
C ILE A 63 14.78 3.86 17.28
N PRO A 64 14.35 3.90 18.55
CA PRO A 64 13.87 5.17 19.13
C PRO A 64 15.00 6.17 19.34
N ASN A 65 14.67 7.44 19.15
CA ASN A 65 15.55 8.55 19.52
C ASN A 65 15.44 8.79 21.04
N SER A 66 16.07 9.86 21.53
CA SER A 66 16.06 10.17 22.95
C SER A 66 14.66 10.50 23.51
N PHE A 67 13.69 10.77 22.63
CA PHE A 67 12.31 11.06 23.03
C PHE A 67 11.38 9.85 22.93
N GLY A 68 11.90 8.70 22.50
CA GLY A 68 11.15 7.45 22.47
C GLY A 68 10.40 7.17 21.16
N TYR A 69 10.69 7.90 20.08
CA TYR A 69 10.07 7.63 18.78
C TYR A 69 11.12 7.70 17.66
N CYS A 70 10.73 7.32 16.47
CA CYS A 70 11.53 7.49 15.26
C CYS A 70 10.65 8.03 14.14
N GLU A 71 11.24 8.37 13.01
CA GLU A 71 10.49 8.73 11.82
C GLU A 71 10.24 7.47 10.98
N LEU A 72 9.03 7.36 10.45
CA LEU A 72 8.67 6.23 9.59
C LEU A 72 9.53 6.26 8.33
N ALA A 73 10.30 5.20 8.12
CA ALA A 73 11.11 5.03 6.92
C ALA A 73 10.41 4.11 5.93
N GLY A 74 10.70 4.31 4.64
CA GLY A 74 10.08 3.49 3.59
C GLY A 74 10.30 2.00 3.77
N LEU A 75 11.47 1.60 4.29
CA LEU A 75 11.78 0.19 4.51
C LEU A 75 10.97 -0.47 5.63
N MET A 76 10.25 0.33 6.43
CA MET A 76 9.36 -0.21 7.47
C MET A 76 7.98 -0.56 6.94
N LEU A 77 7.64 -0.07 5.73
CA LEU A 77 6.30 -0.24 5.17
C LEU A 77 6.13 -1.61 4.51
N ASN A 78 5.05 -2.28 4.90
CA ASN A 78 4.56 -3.49 4.25
C ASN A 78 3.10 -3.23 3.90
N VAL A 79 2.82 -3.04 2.62
CA VAL A 79 1.49 -2.67 2.16
C VAL A 79 1.03 -3.66 1.09
N GLU A 80 -0.22 -4.09 1.19
CA GLU A 80 -0.89 -4.80 0.13
C GLU A 80 -2.16 -4.05 -0.21
N MET A 81 -2.43 -3.87 -1.48
CA MET A 81 -3.56 -3.07 -1.93
C MET A 81 -4.17 -3.70 -3.18
N THR A 82 -5.49 -3.77 -3.21
CA THR A 82 -6.21 -4.16 -4.41
C THR A 82 -6.93 -2.94 -4.97
N VAL A 83 -6.74 -2.73 -6.25
CA VAL A 83 -7.35 -1.64 -7.01
C VAL A 83 -8.21 -2.28 -8.11
N ARG A 84 -9.42 -1.77 -8.28
CA ARG A 84 -10.32 -2.27 -9.32
C ARG A 84 -10.72 -1.15 -10.25
N VAL A 85 -10.57 -1.41 -11.55
CA VAL A 85 -11.06 -0.53 -12.62
C VAL A 85 -11.98 -1.39 -13.50
N ASN A 86 -13.28 -1.11 -13.42
CA ASN A 86 -14.31 -1.90 -14.09
C ASN A 86 -14.18 -3.39 -13.72
N GLN A 87 -13.89 -4.27 -14.68
CA GLN A 87 -13.79 -5.71 -14.44
C GLN A 87 -12.39 -6.16 -14.04
N ALA A 88 -11.41 -5.27 -14.11
CA ALA A 88 -10.02 -5.63 -13.83
C ALA A 88 -9.64 -5.25 -12.40
N ALA A 89 -8.99 -6.18 -11.71
CA ALA A 89 -8.44 -5.94 -10.38
C ALA A 89 -6.93 -6.16 -10.41
N CYS A 90 -6.19 -5.25 -9.79
CA CYS A 90 -4.75 -5.36 -9.63
C CYS A 90 -4.42 -5.42 -8.15
N HIS A 91 -3.76 -6.48 -7.72
CA HIS A 91 -3.25 -6.58 -6.35
C HIS A 91 -1.76 -6.24 -6.40
N ALA A 92 -1.38 -5.19 -5.69
CA ALA A 92 -0.02 -4.69 -5.67
C ALA A 92 0.50 -4.61 -4.24
N SER A 93 1.80 -4.66 -4.10
CA SER A 93 2.44 -4.63 -2.79
C SER A 93 3.59 -3.64 -2.76
N LEU A 94 3.89 -3.19 -1.55
CA LEU A 94 5.09 -2.43 -1.23
C LEU A 94 5.74 -3.12 -0.06
N SER A 95 6.95 -3.62 -0.24
CA SER A 95 7.68 -4.30 0.82
C SER A 95 9.18 -4.18 0.60
N ARG A 96 9.93 -4.43 1.67
CA ARG A 96 11.39 -4.39 1.59
C ARG A 96 11.92 -5.48 0.68
N GLU A 97 12.83 -5.11 -0.21
CA GLU A 97 13.65 -6.07 -0.96
C GLU A 97 15.09 -5.63 -0.78
N GLY A 98 15.82 -6.30 0.10
CA GLY A 98 17.14 -5.84 0.53
C GLY A 98 17.01 -4.49 1.22
N GLU A 99 17.61 -3.46 0.64
CA GLU A 99 17.54 -2.09 1.18
C GLU A 99 16.67 -1.18 0.31
N TYR A 100 15.75 -1.77 -0.45
CA TYR A 100 14.89 -1.02 -1.34
C TYR A 100 13.42 -1.24 -1.00
N PRO A 101 12.60 -0.18 -0.93
CA PRO A 101 11.16 -0.32 -0.76
C PRO A 101 10.53 -0.63 -2.12
N MET A 102 10.39 -1.92 -2.41
CA MET A 102 9.97 -2.40 -3.73
C MET A 102 8.46 -2.42 -3.86
N MET A 103 7.96 -1.87 -4.95
CA MET A 103 6.54 -1.96 -5.34
C MET A 103 6.42 -3.00 -6.46
N ARG A 104 5.42 -3.91 -6.31
CA ARG A 104 5.22 -5.01 -7.26
C ARG A 104 3.75 -5.17 -7.57
N ILE A 105 3.48 -5.64 -8.79
CA ILE A 105 2.18 -6.23 -9.10
C ILE A 105 2.27 -7.69 -8.69
N GLU A 106 1.43 -8.10 -7.76
CA GLU A 106 1.35 -9.50 -7.32
C GLU A 106 0.49 -10.31 -8.28
N TRP A 107 -0.65 -9.75 -8.69
CA TRP A 107 -1.49 -10.36 -9.72
C TRP A 107 -2.43 -9.32 -10.32
N ILE A 108 -2.87 -9.59 -11.53
CA ILE A 108 -3.96 -8.85 -12.19
C ILE A 108 -4.97 -9.89 -12.66
N ASP A 109 -6.23 -9.63 -12.36
CA ASP A 109 -7.33 -10.48 -12.77
C ASP A 109 -8.39 -9.65 -13.46
N GLU A 110 -9.06 -10.23 -14.44
CA GLU A 110 -10.12 -9.54 -15.16
C GLU A 110 -11.27 -10.51 -15.38
N GLU A 111 -12.43 -10.18 -14.80
CA GLU A 111 -13.61 -10.99 -14.99
C GLU A 111 -14.19 -10.78 -16.39
N SER A 112 -14.50 -11.88 -17.04
CA SER A 112 -15.21 -11.86 -18.30
C SER A 112 -16.71 -11.74 -18.02
N GLU A 113 -17.41 -10.86 -18.74
CA GLU A 113 -18.85 -10.75 -18.62
C GLU A 113 -19.54 -12.07 -19.01
N VAL A 114 -18.92 -12.84 -19.90
CA VAL A 114 -19.46 -14.12 -20.36
C VAL A 114 -19.47 -15.16 -19.26
N SER A 115 -18.55 -15.07 -18.29
CA SER A 115 -18.44 -16.02 -17.20
C SER A 115 -19.35 -15.68 -16.02
N ARG A 116 -20.09 -14.59 -16.08
CA ARG A 116 -20.99 -14.19 -15.00
C ARG A 116 -22.33 -14.88 -15.14
N PRO A 117 -22.87 -15.38 -14.04
CA PRO A 117 -24.22 -15.93 -14.05
C PRO A 117 -25.27 -14.85 -14.30
#